data_e213fd627f5ca7a3c19b1a51d3a0eb0e
#
_entry.id   e213fd627f5ca7a3c19b1a51d3a0eb0e
#
_cell.length_a   1.000
_cell.length_b   1.000
_cell.length_c   1.000
_cell.angle_alpha   90.00
_cell.angle_beta   90.00
_cell.angle_gamma   90.00
#
_symmetry.space_group_name_H-M   'P 1'
#
loop_
_entity.id
_entity.type
_entity.pdbx_description
1 polymer ?
#
loop_
_entity_poly.entity_id
_entity_poly.type
_entity_poly.pdbx_seq_one_letter_code
_entity_poly.pdbx_strand_id
1 'polypeptide(L)'
;MFEHVDIELPALSRKTIDGVRYYDVDDRPMVSITSVTSHYNKETFKKWRQRVGEEEANRITKRATTRGTRVHTLVENYLLNKEVEYDQPLPKMLFVQAKKTLGNINKIYALEKSLYSKELGVAG
;
A
#
# COMPACT_ATOMS: atom_id res chain seq x y z
N MET A 1 -10.71 -20.78 3.21
CA MET A 1 -9.26 -20.70 2.99
C MET A 1 -8.99 -20.25 1.56
N PHE A 2 -8.03 -19.40 1.36
CA PHE A 2 -7.70 -18.88 0.02
C PHE A 2 -6.75 -19.85 -0.70
N GLU A 3 -6.98 -20.03 -2.00
CA GLU A 3 -6.08 -20.77 -2.86
C GLU A 3 -5.01 -19.84 -3.42
N HIS A 4 -3.74 -20.20 -3.26
CA HIS A 4 -2.61 -19.47 -3.81
C HIS A 4 -2.09 -20.18 -5.05
N VAL A 5 -1.93 -19.41 -6.12
CA VAL A 5 -1.37 -19.90 -7.39
C VAL A 5 0.02 -19.29 -7.58
N ASP A 6 1.03 -20.13 -7.65
CA ASP A 6 2.40 -19.68 -7.85
C ASP A 6 2.58 -19.16 -9.28
N ILE A 7 3.03 -17.90 -9.36
CA ILE A 7 3.45 -17.29 -10.61
C ILE A 7 4.82 -16.63 -10.39
N GLU A 8 5.64 -16.65 -11.42
CA GLU A 8 6.91 -15.95 -11.41
C GLU A 8 6.69 -14.48 -11.78
N LEU A 9 7.10 -13.60 -10.88
CA LEU A 9 7.12 -12.16 -11.11
C LEU A 9 8.53 -11.65 -10.86
N PRO A 10 9.04 -10.75 -11.73
CA PRO A 10 10.36 -10.18 -11.53
C PRO A 10 10.41 -9.38 -10.23
N ALA A 11 11.47 -9.57 -9.45
CA ALA A 11 11.75 -8.73 -8.31
C ALA A 11 12.29 -7.39 -8.83
N LEU A 12 11.65 -6.30 -8.44
CA LEU A 12 12.05 -4.95 -8.85
C LEU A 12 12.86 -4.27 -7.76
N SER A 13 14.03 -3.73 -8.10
CA SER A 13 14.82 -2.90 -7.20
C SER A 13 14.17 -1.53 -7.08
N ARG A 14 14.02 -1.07 -5.84
CA ARG A 14 13.44 0.23 -5.53
C ARG A 14 14.52 1.22 -5.14
N LYS A 15 14.46 2.44 -5.68
CA LYS A 15 15.34 3.54 -5.29
C LYS A 15 14.56 4.84 -5.19
N THR A 16 15.09 5.77 -4.41
CA THR A 16 14.52 7.11 -4.24
C THR A 16 15.51 8.14 -4.74
N ILE A 17 15.09 9.00 -5.68
CA ILE A 17 15.91 10.07 -6.26
C ILE A 17 15.12 11.38 -6.08
N ASP A 18 15.71 12.36 -5.39
CA ASP A 18 15.06 13.67 -5.11
C ASP A 18 13.66 13.53 -4.49
N GLY A 19 13.50 12.59 -3.58
CA GLY A 19 12.22 12.34 -2.89
C GLY A 19 11.19 11.57 -3.72
N VAL A 20 11.52 11.21 -4.95
CA VAL A 20 10.64 10.43 -5.83
C VAL A 20 11.10 8.98 -5.89
N ARG A 21 10.15 8.06 -5.73
CA ARG A 21 10.43 6.63 -5.76
C ARG A 21 10.39 6.10 -7.19
N TYR A 22 11.42 5.32 -7.53
CA TYR A 22 11.54 4.63 -8.82
C TYR A 22 11.75 3.14 -8.59
N TYR A 23 11.35 2.35 -9.59
CA TYR A 23 11.63 0.92 -9.68
C TYR A 23 12.42 0.65 -10.96
N ASP A 24 13.47 -0.16 -10.88
CA ASP A 24 14.23 -0.55 -12.06
C ASP A 24 13.53 -1.71 -12.78
N VAL A 25 13.14 -1.47 -14.01
CA VAL A 25 12.53 -2.46 -14.89
C VAL A 25 13.40 -2.56 -16.15
N ASP A 26 14.07 -3.71 -16.35
CA ASP A 26 15.02 -3.92 -17.44
C ASP A 26 16.04 -2.79 -17.56
N ASP A 27 16.68 -2.44 -16.42
CA ASP A 27 17.68 -1.35 -16.29
C ASP A 27 17.13 0.05 -16.59
N ARG A 28 15.81 0.22 -16.64
CA ARG A 28 15.16 1.51 -16.83
C ARG A 28 14.44 1.91 -15.55
N PRO A 29 14.68 3.12 -15.02
CA PRO A 29 13.93 3.60 -13.87
C PRO A 29 12.50 3.95 -14.28
N MET A 30 11.52 3.33 -13.63
CA MET A 30 10.11 3.65 -13.79
C MET A 30 9.58 4.27 -12.52
N VAL A 31 8.87 5.39 -12.64
CA VAL A 31 8.32 6.10 -11.50
C VAL A 31 7.26 5.24 -10.79
N SER A 32 7.25 5.33 -9.45
CA SER A 32 6.21 4.67 -8.65
C SER A 32 4.84 5.26 -8.97
N ILE A 33 3.84 4.40 -9.16
CA ILE A 33 2.45 4.82 -9.39
C ILE A 33 1.93 5.68 -8.22
N THR A 34 2.36 5.40 -7.01
CA THR A 34 1.99 6.21 -5.84
C THR A 34 2.57 7.62 -5.90
N SER A 35 3.74 7.81 -6.49
CA SER A 35 4.31 9.15 -6.73
C SER A 35 3.48 9.93 -7.74
N VAL A 36 2.97 9.26 -8.78
CA VAL A 36 2.08 9.87 -9.77
C VAL A 36 0.77 10.30 -9.13
N THR A 37 0.11 9.42 -8.39
CA THR A 37 -1.17 9.73 -7.73
C THR A 37 -1.01 10.80 -6.65
N SER A 38 0.07 10.78 -5.89
CA SER A 38 0.37 11.79 -4.87
C SER A 38 0.59 13.18 -5.44
N HIS A 39 1.12 13.26 -6.66
CA HIS A 39 1.35 14.54 -7.33
C HIS A 39 0.06 15.35 -7.48
N TYR A 40 -1.04 14.71 -7.85
CA TYR A 40 -2.33 15.37 -8.01
C TYR A 40 -2.94 15.86 -6.70
N ASN A 41 -2.58 15.24 -5.58
CA ASN A 41 -3.11 15.57 -4.27
C ASN A 41 -2.19 16.49 -3.45
N LYS A 42 -1.03 16.83 -3.99
CA LYS A 42 0.02 17.59 -3.28
C LYS A 42 -0.46 18.93 -2.79
N GLU A 43 -1.11 19.71 -3.64
CA GLU A 43 -1.63 21.05 -3.29
C GLU A 43 -2.75 20.98 -2.24
N THR A 44 -3.68 20.06 -2.41
CA THR A 44 -4.78 19.84 -1.46
C THR A 44 -4.23 19.46 -0.09
N PHE A 45 -3.25 18.58 -0.05
CA PHE A 45 -2.62 18.15 1.19
C PHE A 45 -1.84 19.28 1.86
N LYS A 46 -1.13 20.08 1.07
CA LYS A 46 -0.40 21.26 1.56
C LYS A 46 -1.35 22.28 2.19
N LYS A 47 -2.47 22.58 1.54
CA LYS A 47 -3.50 23.48 2.06
C LYS A 47 -4.10 22.96 3.36
N TRP A 48 -4.37 21.66 3.43
CA TRP A 48 -4.86 21.04 4.65
C TRP A 48 -3.86 21.18 5.80
N ARG A 49 -2.57 20.93 5.54
CA ARG A 49 -1.51 21.08 6.54
C ARG A 49 -1.40 22.51 7.06
N GLN A 50 -1.50 23.49 6.18
CA GLN A 50 -1.49 24.90 6.56
C GLN A 50 -2.69 25.28 7.42
N ARG A 51 -3.87 24.72 7.14
CA ARG A 51 -5.09 24.97 7.89
C ARG A 51 -5.07 24.38 9.30
N VAL A 52 -4.59 23.15 9.46
CA VAL A 52 -4.59 22.47 10.76
C VAL A 52 -3.32 22.71 11.57
N GLY A 53 -2.24 23.18 10.94
CA GLY A 53 -0.92 23.36 11.55
C GLY A 53 -0.02 22.14 11.41
N GLU A 54 1.29 22.37 11.33
CA GLU A 54 2.28 21.30 11.09
C GLU A 54 2.28 20.23 12.19
N GLU A 55 2.26 20.62 13.46
CA GLU A 55 2.29 19.69 14.58
C GLU A 55 1.07 18.78 14.59
N GLU A 56 -0.13 19.36 14.46
CA GLU A 56 -1.38 18.60 14.41
C GLU A 56 -1.47 17.72 13.16
N ALA A 57 -1.05 18.23 12.01
CA ALA A 57 -0.98 17.46 10.76
C ALA A 57 -0.07 16.25 10.90
N ASN A 58 1.11 16.43 11.52
CA ASN A 58 2.04 15.33 11.78
C ASN A 58 1.43 14.27 12.70
N ARG A 59 0.73 14.70 13.75
CA ARG A 59 0.06 13.80 14.68
C ARG A 59 -1.02 12.97 14.01
N ILE A 60 -1.87 13.60 13.21
CA ILE A 60 -2.94 12.95 12.46
C ILE A 60 -2.36 11.96 11.44
N THR A 61 -1.36 12.39 10.68
CA THR A 61 -0.70 11.56 9.67
C THR A 61 -0.05 10.34 10.29
N LYS A 62 0.65 10.50 11.40
CA LYS A 62 1.30 9.38 12.11
C LYS A 62 0.27 8.37 12.61
N ARG A 63 -0.83 8.82 13.19
CA ARG A 63 -1.91 7.93 13.66
C ARG A 63 -2.54 7.16 12.50
N ALA A 64 -2.84 7.86 11.40
CA ALA A 64 -3.42 7.25 10.21
C ALA A 64 -2.49 6.22 9.58
N THR A 65 -1.20 6.53 9.46
CA THR A 65 -0.18 5.61 8.92
C THR A 65 -0.03 4.37 9.79
N THR A 66 0.08 4.53 11.10
CA THR A 66 0.19 3.39 12.04
C THR A 66 -1.03 2.48 11.96
N ARG A 67 -2.21 3.06 11.97
CA ARG A 67 -3.47 2.31 11.83
C ARG A 67 -3.54 1.58 10.50
N GLY A 68 -3.22 2.27 9.40
CA GLY A 68 -3.22 1.69 8.06
C GLY A 68 -2.26 0.52 7.93
N THR A 69 -1.05 0.64 8.45
CA THR A 69 -0.06 -0.44 8.47
C THR A 69 -0.57 -1.66 9.22
N ARG A 70 -1.21 -1.47 10.36
CA ARG A 70 -1.78 -2.58 11.15
C ARG A 70 -2.91 -3.29 10.42
N VAL A 71 -3.84 -2.54 9.84
CA VAL A 71 -4.94 -3.12 9.04
C VAL A 71 -4.39 -3.87 7.84
N HIS A 72 -3.41 -3.30 7.17
CA HIS A 72 -2.74 -3.93 6.01
C HIS A 72 -2.11 -5.27 6.39
N THR A 73 -1.41 -5.32 7.52
CA THR A 73 -0.81 -6.56 8.04
C THR A 73 -1.87 -7.62 8.37
N LEU A 74 -2.99 -7.21 8.99
CA LEU A 74 -4.09 -8.13 9.28
C LEU A 74 -4.68 -8.73 7.99
N VAL A 75 -4.91 -7.89 6.98
CA VAL A 75 -5.42 -8.32 5.67
C VAL A 75 -4.44 -9.28 5.00
N GLU A 76 -3.15 -8.93 4.97
CA GLU A 76 -2.11 -9.76 4.37
C GLU A 76 -2.06 -11.15 5.03
N ASN A 77 -2.01 -11.20 6.36
CA ASN A 77 -1.98 -12.46 7.10
C ASN A 77 -3.23 -13.31 6.84
N TYR A 78 -4.38 -12.67 6.77
CA TYR A 78 -5.64 -13.35 6.45
C TYR A 78 -5.60 -13.97 5.04
N LEU A 79 -5.15 -13.21 4.06
CA LEU A 79 -5.04 -13.70 2.68
C LEU A 79 -3.96 -14.78 2.51
N LEU A 80 -2.95 -14.80 3.38
CA LEU A 80 -1.94 -15.85 3.44
C LEU A 80 -2.40 -17.10 4.21
N ASN A 81 -3.64 -17.14 4.66
CA ASN A 81 -4.21 -18.23 5.49
C ASN A 81 -3.50 -18.39 6.84
N LYS A 82 -2.88 -17.33 7.33
CA LYS A 82 -2.26 -17.31 8.65
C LYS A 82 -3.29 -16.95 9.72
N GLU A 83 -3.02 -17.36 10.93
CA GLU A 83 -3.80 -16.93 12.08
C GLU A 83 -3.66 -15.42 12.26
N VAL A 84 -4.78 -14.75 12.54
CA VAL A 84 -4.83 -13.28 12.67
C VAL A 84 -4.97 -12.93 14.14
N GLU A 85 -3.98 -12.21 14.67
CA GLU A 85 -3.97 -11.72 16.02
C GLU A 85 -4.39 -10.25 16.08
N TYR A 86 -5.23 -9.92 17.05
CA TYR A 86 -5.75 -8.57 17.24
C TYR A 86 -5.15 -7.94 18.50
N ASP A 87 -4.41 -6.87 18.32
CA ASP A 87 -3.78 -6.14 19.42
C ASP A 87 -4.50 -4.81 19.75
N GLN A 88 -5.32 -4.30 18.83
CA GLN A 88 -6.02 -3.02 19.01
C GLN A 88 -7.44 -3.04 18.44
N PRO A 89 -8.38 -2.32 19.10
CA PRO A 89 -9.81 -2.38 18.72
C PRO A 89 -10.12 -1.74 17.38
N LEU A 90 -9.54 -0.59 17.03
CA LEU A 90 -9.87 0.09 15.77
C LEU A 90 -9.35 -0.63 14.53
N PRO A 91 -8.09 -1.08 14.46
CA PRO A 91 -7.63 -1.94 13.38
C PRO A 91 -8.45 -3.23 13.24
N LYS A 92 -8.81 -3.87 14.34
CA LYS A 92 -9.69 -5.03 14.35
C LYS A 92 -11.04 -4.75 13.70
N MET A 93 -11.69 -3.66 14.08
CA MET A 93 -12.99 -3.27 13.55
C MET A 93 -12.94 -3.03 12.03
N LEU A 94 -11.92 -2.30 11.57
CA LEU A 94 -11.71 -2.02 10.15
C LEU A 94 -11.42 -3.30 9.37
N PHE A 95 -10.61 -4.19 9.91
CA PHE A 95 -10.32 -5.49 9.31
C PHE A 95 -11.59 -6.35 9.20
N VAL A 96 -12.40 -6.43 10.24
CA VAL A 96 -13.64 -7.20 10.23
C VAL A 96 -14.60 -6.71 9.14
N GLN A 97 -14.65 -5.41 8.89
CA GLN A 97 -15.42 -4.86 7.78
C GLN A 97 -14.83 -5.24 6.43
N ALA A 98 -13.52 -5.09 6.27
CA ALA A 98 -12.82 -5.47 5.03
C ALA A 98 -12.97 -6.96 4.72
N LYS A 99 -12.94 -7.81 5.73
CA LYS A 99 -13.07 -9.27 5.61
C LYS A 99 -14.32 -9.69 4.85
N LYS A 100 -15.40 -8.95 4.98
CA LYS A 100 -16.66 -9.24 4.27
C LYS A 100 -16.50 -9.16 2.76
N THR A 101 -15.71 -8.20 2.28
CA THR A 101 -15.41 -8.02 0.87
C THR A 101 -14.33 -9.00 0.40
N LEU A 102 -13.34 -9.27 1.25
CA LEU A 102 -12.24 -10.19 0.94
C LEU A 102 -12.72 -11.62 0.69
N GLY A 103 -13.86 -12.02 1.26
CA GLY A 103 -14.46 -13.32 1.02
C GLY A 103 -14.86 -13.58 -0.45
N ASN A 104 -14.90 -12.53 -1.28
CA ASN A 104 -15.17 -12.66 -2.71
C ASN A 104 -13.92 -13.04 -3.52
N ILE A 105 -12.73 -13.00 -2.91
CA ILE A 105 -11.49 -13.42 -3.55
C ILE A 105 -11.47 -14.94 -3.58
N ASN A 106 -11.22 -15.49 -4.76
CA ASN A 106 -11.19 -16.94 -4.97
C ASN A 106 -9.76 -17.48 -5.01
N LYS A 107 -8.97 -17.00 -5.98
CA LYS A 107 -7.58 -17.41 -6.18
C LYS A 107 -6.66 -16.19 -6.06
N ILE A 108 -5.53 -16.38 -5.39
CA ILE A 108 -4.52 -15.34 -5.22
C ILE A 108 -3.30 -15.72 -6.05
N TYR A 109 -3.02 -14.93 -7.08
CA TYR A 109 -1.87 -15.10 -7.96
C TYR A 109 -0.66 -14.30 -7.47
N ALA A 110 -0.92 -13.16 -6.84
CA ALA A 110 0.13 -12.32 -6.29
C ALA A 110 -0.39 -11.55 -5.09
N LEU A 111 0.42 -11.45 -4.05
CA LEU A 111 0.11 -10.70 -2.84
C LEU A 111 1.37 -9.94 -2.43
N GLU A 112 1.26 -8.62 -2.30
CA GLU A 112 2.38 -7.73 -1.97
C GLU A 112 3.56 -7.89 -2.93
N LYS A 113 3.28 -8.03 -4.21
CA LYS A 113 4.29 -8.17 -5.27
C LYS A 113 4.37 -6.90 -6.11
N SER A 114 5.58 -6.56 -6.51
CA SER A 114 5.81 -5.44 -7.42
C SER A 114 5.31 -5.78 -8.83
N LEU A 115 4.62 -4.83 -9.44
CA LEU A 115 4.12 -4.91 -10.80
C LEU A 115 4.60 -3.69 -11.60
N TYR A 116 4.59 -3.80 -12.92
CA TYR A 116 4.96 -2.68 -13.79
C TYR A 116 4.15 -2.66 -15.08
N SER A 117 4.10 -1.50 -15.70
CA SER A 117 3.56 -1.31 -17.03
C SER A 117 4.57 -0.52 -17.88
N LYS A 118 5.15 -1.17 -18.87
CA LYS A 118 6.07 -0.50 -19.82
C LYS A 118 5.34 0.53 -20.67
N GLU A 119 4.10 0.25 -21.01
CA GLU A 119 3.25 1.16 -21.79
C GLU A 119 3.00 2.48 -21.05
N LEU A 120 2.66 2.40 -19.77
CA LEU A 120 2.43 3.57 -18.94
C LEU A 120 3.71 4.15 -18.33
N GLY A 121 4.80 3.41 -18.31
CA GLY A 121 6.08 3.84 -17.73
C GLY A 121 6.06 3.94 -16.21
N VAL A 122 5.25 3.12 -15.53
CA VAL A 122 5.09 3.13 -14.09
C VAL A 122 5.25 1.74 -13.49
N ALA A 123 5.58 1.70 -12.19
CA ALA A 123 5.70 0.47 -11.41
C ALA A 123 5.20 0.68 -9.98
N GLY A 124 4.97 -0.40 -9.30
CA GLY A 124 4.52 -0.33 -7.90
C GLY A 124 4.42 -1.67 -7.23
#